data_09bf022ea7dcb0bb51d350c784aefedc
#
_entry.id   09bf022ea7dcb0bb51d350c784aefedc
#
_cell.length_a   1.000
_cell.length_b   1.000
_cell.length_c   1.000
_cell.angle_alpha   90.00
_cell.angle_beta   90.00
_cell.angle_gamma   90.00
#
_symmetry.space_group_name_H-M   'P 1'
#
loop_
_entity.id
_entity.type
_entity.pdbx_description
1 polymer ?
#
loop_
_entity_poly.entity_id
_entity_poly.type
_entity_poly.pdbx_seq_one_letter_code
_entity_poly.pdbx_strand_id
1 'polypeptide(L)'
;MRTSAYSGWPTLSPLNVEPPVFWIVAGPNGSGKSSAYQTLEFESSARSIWIINPDLLTVRLQQVEGLELLAANLQAVKRIEKWLEVSIRAHQTVGVETVLSTDKYRRLVLAAKALQFRLRLTYIILDSPERNIERVRMRVKKGGHAVPEDKIVERYARSLEQMPWFLDQADEAWLYDNSGLSPRLVGRKHEGVITLEPDALQQLVAAVETIKTQ
;
A
#
# COMPACT_ATOMS: atom_id res chain seq x y z
N MET A 1 62.01 26.94 -5.31
CA MET A 1 61.02 25.87 -5.42
C MET A 1 59.88 26.15 -4.47
N ARG A 2 58.71 26.55 -4.96
CA ARG A 2 57.53 26.79 -4.14
C ARG A 2 56.56 25.62 -4.37
N THR A 3 56.40 24.79 -3.34
CA THR A 3 55.39 23.75 -3.31
C THR A 3 54.01 24.37 -2.97
N SER A 4 53.16 24.47 -3.98
CA SER A 4 51.77 24.92 -3.80
C SER A 4 50.99 23.74 -3.21
N ALA A 5 50.50 23.90 -1.97
CA ALA A 5 49.57 22.99 -1.33
C ALA A 5 48.18 23.18 -1.94
N TYR A 6 47.70 22.20 -2.69
CA TYR A 6 46.28 22.08 -3.04
C TYR A 6 45.51 21.62 -1.82
N SER A 7 45.04 22.55 -1.01
CA SER A 7 44.07 22.31 0.06
C SER A 7 42.74 22.91 -0.35
N GLY A 8 41.74 22.09 -0.60
CA GLY A 8 40.41 22.63 -0.81
C GLY A 8 39.49 21.77 -1.66
N TRP A 9 39.26 20.51 -1.27
CA TRP A 9 38.00 19.89 -1.63
C TRP A 9 36.92 20.55 -0.77
N PRO A 10 35.85 21.13 -1.37
CA PRO A 10 34.74 21.63 -0.60
C PRO A 10 34.18 20.46 0.19
N THR A 11 34.09 20.59 1.51
CA THR A 11 33.31 19.71 2.36
C THR A 11 31.86 19.78 1.86
N LEU A 12 31.47 18.79 1.10
CA LEU A 12 30.06 18.64 0.71
C LEU A 12 29.26 18.51 2.01
N SER A 13 28.42 19.49 2.31
CA SER A 13 27.42 19.36 3.35
C SER A 13 26.67 18.06 3.08
N PRO A 14 26.34 17.24 4.11
CA PRO A 14 25.58 16.02 3.90
C PRO A 14 24.31 16.39 3.12
N LEU A 15 24.19 15.84 1.93
CA LEU A 15 22.97 15.98 1.15
C LEU A 15 21.84 15.53 2.07
N ASN A 16 20.90 16.42 2.33
CA ASN A 16 19.70 16.12 3.11
C ASN A 16 18.79 15.26 2.20
N VAL A 17 19.22 14.01 1.98
CA VAL A 17 18.48 13.04 1.16
C VAL A 17 17.37 12.50 2.02
N GLU A 18 16.13 12.81 1.66
CA GLU A 18 14.97 12.23 2.33
C GLU A 18 15.05 10.70 2.26
N PRO A 19 14.69 9.99 3.34
CA PRO A 19 14.70 8.54 3.35
C PRO A 19 13.76 8.00 2.27
N PRO A 20 14.13 6.90 1.60
CA PRO A 20 13.25 6.29 0.62
C PRO A 20 11.94 5.83 1.28
N VAL A 21 10.88 5.77 0.50
CA VAL A 21 9.54 5.42 0.97
C VAL A 21 9.16 4.04 0.47
N PHE A 22 8.65 3.19 1.37
CA PHE A 22 7.89 2.01 1.00
C PHE A 22 6.42 2.26 1.29
N TRP A 23 5.60 2.39 0.23
CA TRP A 23 4.20 2.73 0.35
C TRP A 23 3.30 1.53 0.08
N ILE A 24 2.44 1.19 1.03
CA ILE A 24 1.45 0.13 0.91
C ILE A 24 0.07 0.78 0.78
N VAL A 25 -0.57 0.59 -0.39
CA VAL A 25 -1.97 0.96 -0.61
C VAL A 25 -2.82 -0.29 -0.44
N ALA A 26 -3.58 -0.34 0.63
CA ALA A 26 -4.23 -1.56 1.11
C ALA A 26 -5.74 -1.41 1.25
N GLY A 27 -6.43 -2.55 1.30
CA GLY A 27 -7.87 -2.64 1.55
C GLY A 27 -8.54 -3.75 0.74
N PRO A 28 -9.75 -4.18 1.12
CA PRO A 28 -10.45 -5.31 0.49
C PRO A 28 -10.69 -5.16 -1.01
N ASN A 29 -11.04 -6.25 -1.68
CA ASN A 29 -11.46 -6.19 -3.09
C ASN A 29 -12.70 -5.28 -3.22
N GLY A 30 -12.74 -4.40 -4.21
CA GLY A 30 -13.86 -3.48 -4.44
C GLY A 30 -13.87 -2.24 -3.52
N SER A 31 -12.92 -2.06 -2.61
CA SER A 31 -12.87 -0.87 -1.74
C SER A 31 -12.53 0.44 -2.48
N GLY A 32 -12.10 0.37 -3.74
CA GLY A 32 -11.82 1.55 -4.56
C GLY A 32 -10.38 2.05 -4.48
N LYS A 33 -9.42 1.22 -4.07
CA LYS A 33 -7.99 1.58 -3.97
C LYS A 33 -7.46 2.26 -5.22
N SER A 34 -7.60 1.60 -6.38
CA SER A 34 -7.05 2.09 -7.65
C SER A 34 -7.68 3.42 -8.10
N SER A 35 -8.94 3.69 -7.74
CA SER A 35 -9.58 4.98 -8.02
C SER A 35 -9.14 6.05 -7.02
N ALA A 36 -8.97 5.68 -5.77
CA ALA A 36 -8.65 6.61 -4.70
C ALA A 36 -7.27 7.27 -4.90
N TYR A 37 -6.23 6.52 -5.27
CA TYR A 37 -4.92 7.15 -5.48
C TYR A 37 -4.80 7.93 -6.80
N GLN A 38 -5.80 7.85 -7.69
CA GLN A 38 -5.90 8.74 -8.86
C GLN A 38 -6.57 10.08 -8.51
N THR A 39 -7.43 10.10 -7.51
CA THR A 39 -8.23 11.27 -7.10
C THR A 39 -7.75 11.94 -5.83
N LEU A 40 -7.17 11.18 -4.92
CA LEU A 40 -6.53 11.75 -3.74
C LEU A 40 -5.26 12.44 -4.24
N GLU A 41 -5.23 13.76 -4.17
CA GLU A 41 -4.00 14.53 -4.24
C GLU A 41 -3.11 14.02 -3.10
N PHE A 42 -2.31 13.00 -3.38
CA PHE A 42 -1.23 12.62 -2.51
C PHE A 42 -0.35 13.84 -2.40
N GLU A 43 -0.44 14.55 -1.26
CA GLU A 43 0.24 15.80 -0.99
C GLU A 43 1.63 15.80 -1.62
N SER A 44 1.92 16.82 -2.31
CA SER A 44 2.99 17.21 -3.24
C SER A 44 4.38 16.54 -3.15
N SER A 45 4.64 15.66 -2.20
CA SER A 45 5.85 14.84 -2.08
C SER A 45 5.82 13.54 -2.90
N ALA A 46 4.68 13.18 -3.48
CA ALA A 46 4.51 11.96 -4.29
C ALA A 46 4.99 12.14 -5.74
N ARG A 47 6.09 12.87 -5.96
CA ARG A 47 6.73 12.87 -7.26
C ARG A 47 7.15 11.45 -7.61
N SER A 48 6.33 10.80 -8.46
CA SER A 48 6.67 9.55 -9.17
C SER A 48 6.91 8.31 -8.29
N ILE A 49 6.03 8.02 -7.32
CA ILE A 49 6.05 6.70 -6.70
C ILE A 49 5.33 5.71 -7.61
N TRP A 50 6.03 4.69 -8.05
CA TRP A 50 5.43 3.61 -8.82
C TRP A 50 4.69 2.67 -7.86
N ILE A 51 3.36 2.73 -7.86
CA ILE A 51 2.51 1.79 -7.14
C ILE A 51 2.16 0.66 -8.09
N ILE A 52 2.70 -0.53 -7.85
CA ILE A 52 2.40 -1.71 -8.65
C ILE A 52 1.09 -2.33 -8.21
N ASN A 53 0.20 -2.53 -9.19
CA ASN A 53 -1.06 -3.23 -9.02
C ASN A 53 -0.94 -4.66 -9.58
N PRO A 54 -1.13 -5.70 -8.73
CA PRO A 54 -1.07 -7.10 -9.16
C PRO A 54 -2.10 -7.47 -10.23
N ASP A 55 -3.30 -6.92 -10.16
CA ASP A 55 -4.36 -7.22 -11.12
C ASP A 55 -3.97 -6.72 -12.53
N LEU A 56 -3.39 -5.53 -12.64
CA LEU A 56 -2.91 -4.98 -13.91
C LEU A 56 -1.75 -5.79 -14.47
N LEU A 57 -0.82 -6.24 -13.63
CA LEU A 57 0.29 -7.08 -14.08
C LEU A 57 -0.22 -8.45 -14.55
N THR A 58 -1.21 -9.04 -13.87
CA THR A 58 -1.85 -10.28 -14.31
C THR A 58 -2.43 -10.16 -15.72
N VAL A 59 -3.21 -9.11 -15.97
CA VAL A 59 -3.78 -8.85 -17.30
C VAL A 59 -2.66 -8.70 -18.36
N ARG A 60 -1.61 -7.98 -18.02
CA ARG A 60 -0.47 -7.79 -18.93
C ARG A 60 0.24 -9.11 -19.27
N LEU A 61 0.41 -9.99 -18.27
CA LEU A 61 1.03 -11.30 -18.48
C LEU A 61 0.16 -12.22 -19.36
N GLN A 62 -1.16 -12.18 -19.21
CA GLN A 62 -2.06 -12.89 -20.12
C GLN A 62 -1.94 -12.39 -21.55
N GLN A 63 -1.92 -11.06 -21.74
CA GLN A 63 -1.88 -10.45 -23.07
C GLN A 63 -0.54 -10.64 -23.80
N VAL A 64 0.57 -10.51 -23.07
CA VAL A 64 1.92 -10.48 -23.67
C VAL A 64 2.57 -11.85 -23.69
N GLU A 65 2.39 -12.64 -22.62
CA GLU A 65 3.03 -13.95 -22.46
C GLU A 65 2.07 -15.12 -22.72
N GLY A 66 0.78 -14.84 -23.01
CA GLY A 66 -0.21 -15.87 -23.28
C GLY A 66 -0.51 -16.80 -22.11
N LEU A 67 -0.24 -16.35 -20.87
CA LEU A 67 -0.44 -17.17 -19.69
C LEU A 67 -1.93 -17.32 -19.35
N GLU A 68 -2.34 -18.53 -18.98
CA GLU A 68 -3.65 -18.76 -18.36
C GLU A 68 -3.79 -17.96 -17.04
N LEU A 69 -5.02 -17.58 -16.70
CA LEU A 69 -5.33 -16.67 -15.58
C LEU A 69 -4.63 -17.07 -14.26
N LEU A 70 -4.70 -18.37 -13.91
CA LEU A 70 -4.10 -18.86 -12.67
C LEU A 70 -2.57 -18.72 -12.69
N ALA A 71 -1.94 -19.08 -13.80
CA ALA A 71 -0.50 -18.96 -13.99
C ALA A 71 -0.06 -17.49 -14.00
N ALA A 72 -0.82 -16.62 -14.70
CA ALA A 72 -0.57 -15.18 -14.75
C ALA A 72 -0.64 -14.55 -13.35
N ASN A 73 -1.66 -14.88 -12.55
CA ASN A 73 -1.77 -14.41 -11.17
C ASN A 73 -0.56 -14.83 -10.31
N LEU A 74 -0.16 -16.10 -10.38
CA LEU A 74 0.99 -16.59 -9.63
C LEU A 74 2.29 -15.91 -10.03
N GLN A 75 2.49 -15.73 -11.34
CA GLN A 75 3.67 -15.04 -11.88
C GLN A 75 3.67 -13.54 -11.51
N ALA A 76 2.51 -12.88 -11.56
CA ALA A 76 2.39 -11.48 -11.15
C ALA A 76 2.84 -11.29 -9.71
N VAL A 77 2.33 -12.11 -8.78
CA VAL A 77 2.72 -12.06 -7.36
C VAL A 77 4.23 -12.25 -7.19
N LYS A 78 4.80 -13.31 -7.80
CA LYS A 78 6.25 -13.60 -7.69
C LYS A 78 7.11 -12.46 -8.24
N ARG A 79 6.75 -11.90 -9.41
CA ARG A 79 7.49 -10.80 -10.03
C ARG A 79 7.44 -9.52 -9.21
N ILE A 80 6.27 -9.21 -8.64
CA ILE A 80 6.09 -8.04 -7.77
C ILE A 80 6.93 -8.18 -6.49
N GLU A 81 6.86 -9.33 -5.81
CA GLU A 81 7.66 -9.55 -4.61
C GLU A 81 9.16 -9.43 -4.90
N LYS A 82 9.62 -10.03 -6.00
CA LYS A 82 11.03 -9.92 -6.42
C LYS A 82 11.43 -8.48 -6.75
N TRP A 83 10.57 -7.75 -7.47
CA TRP A 83 10.83 -6.36 -7.80
C TRP A 83 10.89 -5.48 -6.55
N LEU A 84 9.92 -5.63 -5.62
CA LEU A 84 9.93 -4.90 -4.35
C LEU A 84 11.21 -5.18 -3.56
N GLU A 85 11.61 -6.45 -3.46
CA GLU A 85 12.84 -6.86 -2.76
C GLU A 85 14.09 -6.19 -3.35
N VAL A 86 14.23 -6.20 -4.68
CA VAL A 86 15.36 -5.58 -5.37
C VAL A 86 15.35 -4.06 -5.19
N SER A 87 14.19 -3.42 -5.31
CA SER A 87 14.04 -1.97 -5.16
C SER A 87 14.34 -1.51 -3.73
N ILE A 88 13.88 -2.26 -2.71
CA ILE A 88 14.21 -1.96 -1.31
C ILE A 88 15.72 -2.08 -1.07
N ARG A 89 16.36 -3.13 -1.57
CA ARG A 89 17.83 -3.28 -1.47
C ARG A 89 18.61 -2.18 -2.19
N ALA A 90 18.04 -1.64 -3.27
CA ALA A 90 18.63 -0.55 -4.03
C ALA A 90 18.27 0.85 -3.47
N HIS A 91 17.65 0.94 -2.29
CA HIS A 91 17.19 2.19 -1.67
C HIS A 91 16.27 3.02 -2.58
N GLN A 92 15.44 2.36 -3.40
CA GLN A 92 14.49 3.03 -4.28
C GLN A 92 13.13 3.13 -3.61
N THR A 93 12.53 4.33 -3.65
CA THR A 93 11.14 4.54 -3.25
C THR A 93 10.21 3.71 -4.11
N VAL A 94 9.37 2.90 -3.47
CA VAL A 94 8.47 1.96 -4.14
C VAL A 94 7.11 1.90 -3.45
N GLY A 95 6.08 1.46 -4.19
CA GLY A 95 4.77 1.22 -3.63
C GLY A 95 4.11 -0.04 -4.20
N VAL A 96 3.17 -0.59 -3.45
CA VAL A 96 2.37 -1.74 -3.86
C VAL A 96 0.91 -1.58 -3.48
N GLU A 97 0.02 -1.91 -4.42
CA GLU A 97 -1.41 -2.10 -4.13
C GLU A 97 -1.65 -3.54 -3.66
N THR A 98 -2.43 -3.72 -2.60
CA THR A 98 -2.73 -5.05 -2.05
C THR A 98 -4.10 -5.11 -1.38
N VAL A 99 -4.71 -6.31 -1.41
CA VAL A 99 -5.90 -6.61 -0.59
C VAL A 99 -5.54 -6.69 0.90
N LEU A 100 -4.29 -6.94 1.23
CA LEU A 100 -3.77 -7.10 2.58
C LEU A 100 -4.44 -8.25 3.37
N SER A 101 -4.82 -9.33 2.70
CA SER A 101 -5.48 -10.49 3.32
C SER A 101 -4.50 -11.59 3.80
N THR A 102 -3.21 -11.31 3.76
CA THR A 102 -2.13 -12.22 4.20
C THR A 102 -0.96 -11.42 4.76
N ASP A 103 -0.08 -12.08 5.46
CA ASP A 103 1.14 -11.52 6.06
C ASP A 103 2.34 -11.40 5.10
N LYS A 104 2.19 -11.77 3.83
CA LYS A 104 3.28 -11.91 2.85
C LYS A 104 4.22 -10.71 2.74
N TYR A 105 3.73 -9.50 2.97
CA TYR A 105 4.55 -8.28 2.91
C TYR A 105 5.25 -7.93 4.22
N ARG A 106 4.96 -8.62 5.34
CA ARG A 106 5.61 -8.32 6.64
C ARG A 106 7.13 -8.40 6.54
N ARG A 107 7.66 -9.43 5.85
CA ARG A 107 9.10 -9.59 5.62
C ARG A 107 9.71 -8.37 4.90
N LEU A 108 9.04 -7.85 3.88
CA LEU A 108 9.51 -6.69 3.12
C LEU A 108 9.42 -5.40 3.94
N VAL A 109 8.38 -5.24 4.76
CA VAL A 109 8.25 -4.12 5.71
C VAL A 109 9.41 -4.12 6.69
N LEU A 110 9.72 -5.25 7.32
CA LEU A 110 10.84 -5.34 8.25
C LEU A 110 12.20 -5.09 7.57
N ALA A 111 12.39 -5.60 6.35
CA ALA A 111 13.58 -5.34 5.56
C ALA A 111 13.73 -3.85 5.18
N ALA A 112 12.64 -3.20 4.81
CA ALA A 112 12.63 -1.77 4.51
C ALA A 112 12.95 -0.92 5.75
N LYS A 113 12.38 -1.26 6.91
CA LYS A 113 12.70 -0.60 8.19
C LYS A 113 14.18 -0.75 8.56
N ALA A 114 14.73 -1.94 8.42
CA ALA A 114 16.16 -2.19 8.67
C ALA A 114 17.08 -1.34 7.77
N LEU A 115 16.59 -0.96 6.59
CA LEU A 115 17.27 -0.08 5.64
C LEU A 115 16.81 1.40 5.74
N GLN A 116 16.17 1.77 6.86
CA GLN A 116 15.73 3.14 7.16
C GLN A 116 14.77 3.76 6.15
N PHE A 117 13.93 2.94 5.50
CA PHE A 117 12.82 3.44 4.72
C PHE A 117 11.76 4.07 5.63
N ARG A 118 11.12 5.13 5.14
CA ARG A 118 9.86 5.62 5.71
C ARG A 118 8.72 4.72 5.20
N LEU A 119 7.98 4.12 6.11
CA LEU A 119 6.83 3.28 5.77
C LEU A 119 5.55 4.10 5.73
N ARG A 120 4.81 4.02 4.63
CA ARG A 120 3.51 4.67 4.45
C ARG A 120 2.43 3.63 4.20
N LEU A 121 1.31 3.77 4.91
CA LEU A 121 0.12 2.95 4.72
C LEU A 121 -1.06 3.82 4.31
N THR A 122 -1.70 3.51 3.19
CA THR A 122 -3.04 4.01 2.87
C THR A 122 -4.00 2.84 2.91
N TYR A 123 -4.96 2.87 3.83
CA TYR A 123 -5.95 1.80 3.98
C TYR A 123 -7.33 2.31 3.60
N ILE A 124 -7.97 1.64 2.63
CA ILE A 124 -9.26 2.04 2.09
C ILE A 124 -10.25 0.90 2.28
N ILE A 125 -11.34 1.19 2.98
CA ILE A 125 -12.37 0.21 3.33
C ILE A 125 -13.76 0.72 3.00
N LEU A 126 -14.72 -0.20 2.92
CA LEU A 126 -16.15 0.05 2.91
C LEU A 126 -16.77 -0.44 4.22
N ASP A 127 -17.97 0.02 4.52
CA ASP A 127 -18.72 -0.33 5.72
C ASP A 127 -19.11 -1.80 5.81
N SER A 128 -19.15 -2.51 4.66
CA SER A 128 -19.53 -3.93 4.66
C SER A 128 -18.95 -4.71 3.47
N PRO A 129 -18.77 -6.04 3.60
CA PRO A 129 -18.34 -6.89 2.50
C PRO A 129 -19.38 -6.99 1.38
N GLU A 130 -20.68 -6.84 1.68
CA GLU A 130 -21.78 -6.83 0.71
C GLU A 130 -21.60 -5.68 -0.28
N ARG A 131 -21.25 -4.48 0.22
CA ARG A 131 -20.97 -3.32 -0.62
C ARG A 131 -19.72 -3.54 -1.49
N ASN A 132 -18.73 -4.25 -0.98
CA ASN A 132 -17.57 -4.68 -1.77
C ASN A 132 -18.00 -5.59 -2.93
N ILE A 133 -18.90 -6.57 -2.67
CA ILE A 133 -19.46 -7.48 -3.68
C ILE A 133 -20.18 -6.67 -4.76
N GLU A 134 -21.07 -5.75 -4.39
CA GLU A 134 -21.80 -4.89 -5.33
C GLU A 134 -20.85 -4.10 -6.24
N ARG A 135 -19.80 -3.49 -5.68
CA ARG A 135 -18.81 -2.74 -6.46
C ARG A 135 -18.00 -3.63 -7.40
N VAL A 136 -17.64 -4.85 -6.96
CA VAL A 136 -16.98 -5.82 -7.85
C VAL A 136 -17.91 -6.24 -8.98
N ARG A 137 -19.20 -6.52 -8.70
CA ARG A 137 -20.20 -6.84 -9.73
C ARG A 137 -20.35 -5.71 -10.76
N MET A 138 -20.40 -4.45 -10.30
CA MET A 138 -20.45 -3.28 -11.22
C MET A 138 -19.19 -3.16 -12.06
N ARG A 139 -18.02 -3.40 -11.47
CA ARG A 139 -16.73 -3.41 -12.19
C ARG A 139 -16.70 -4.48 -13.27
N VAL A 140 -17.18 -5.69 -12.98
CA VAL A 140 -17.25 -6.81 -13.94
C VAL A 140 -18.16 -6.46 -15.11
N LYS A 141 -19.34 -5.84 -14.87
CA LYS A 141 -20.22 -5.35 -15.93
C LYS A 141 -19.56 -4.35 -16.88
N LYS A 142 -18.52 -3.65 -16.40
CA LYS A 142 -17.69 -2.71 -17.19
C LYS A 142 -16.43 -3.36 -17.79
N GLY A 143 -16.34 -4.69 -17.81
CA GLY A 143 -15.21 -5.44 -18.37
C GLY A 143 -14.02 -5.65 -17.41
N GLY A 144 -14.19 -5.35 -16.13
CA GLY A 144 -13.14 -5.59 -15.13
C GLY A 144 -13.09 -7.02 -14.62
N HIS A 145 -12.02 -7.33 -13.89
CA HIS A 145 -11.75 -8.67 -13.36
C HIS A 145 -12.76 -9.09 -12.28
N ALA A 146 -13.28 -10.33 -12.39
CA ALA A 146 -14.17 -10.95 -11.42
C ALA A 146 -13.39 -11.52 -10.23
N VAL A 147 -14.01 -11.47 -9.05
CA VAL A 147 -13.54 -12.15 -7.84
C VAL A 147 -14.74 -12.92 -7.26
N PRO A 148 -14.61 -14.21 -6.89
CA PRO A 148 -15.68 -14.96 -6.25
C PRO A 148 -16.16 -14.26 -4.96
N GLU A 149 -17.46 -14.26 -4.72
CA GLU A 149 -18.07 -13.49 -3.62
C GLU A 149 -17.63 -14.00 -2.25
N ASP A 150 -17.55 -15.32 -2.09
CA ASP A 150 -17.01 -15.96 -0.89
C ASP A 150 -15.59 -15.48 -0.59
N LYS A 151 -14.77 -15.30 -1.64
CA LYS A 151 -13.40 -14.76 -1.50
C LYS A 151 -13.37 -13.27 -1.17
N ILE A 152 -14.38 -12.50 -1.60
CA ILE A 152 -14.48 -11.09 -1.20
C ILE A 152 -14.76 -10.99 0.30
N VAL A 153 -15.73 -11.77 0.81
CA VAL A 153 -16.07 -11.79 2.24
C VAL A 153 -14.88 -12.27 3.08
N GLU A 154 -14.28 -13.40 2.71
CA GLU A 154 -13.10 -13.95 3.40
C GLU A 154 -11.96 -12.95 3.48
N ARG A 155 -11.65 -12.31 2.35
CA ARG A 155 -10.54 -11.35 2.27
C ARG A 155 -10.84 -10.03 2.96
N TYR A 156 -12.12 -9.63 3.06
CA TYR A 156 -12.53 -8.46 3.83
C TYR A 156 -12.17 -8.64 5.31
N ALA A 157 -12.60 -9.75 5.92
CA ALA A 157 -12.28 -10.06 7.31
C ALA A 157 -10.76 -10.16 7.54
N ARG A 158 -10.06 -10.92 6.71
CA ARG A 158 -8.59 -11.07 6.81
C ARG A 158 -7.83 -9.75 6.62
N SER A 159 -8.32 -8.86 5.76
CA SER A 159 -7.70 -7.54 5.56
C SER A 159 -7.76 -6.71 6.84
N LEU A 160 -8.88 -6.75 7.54
CA LEU A 160 -9.04 -6.10 8.86
C LEU A 160 -8.15 -6.75 9.93
N GLU A 161 -8.00 -8.07 9.94
CA GLU A 161 -7.11 -8.77 10.86
C GLU A 161 -5.63 -8.43 10.65
N GLN A 162 -5.22 -8.22 9.39
CA GLN A 162 -3.83 -7.87 9.07
C GLN A 162 -3.51 -6.39 9.30
N MET A 163 -4.48 -5.50 9.09
CA MET A 163 -4.30 -4.05 9.09
C MET A 163 -3.62 -3.51 10.35
N PRO A 164 -3.95 -3.94 11.59
CA PRO A 164 -3.33 -3.43 12.80
C PRO A 164 -1.82 -3.58 12.81
N TRP A 165 -1.28 -4.73 12.40
CA TRP A 165 0.16 -4.93 12.36
C TRP A 165 0.84 -3.97 11.39
N PHE A 166 0.28 -3.78 10.18
CA PHE A 166 0.85 -2.86 9.19
C PHE A 166 0.72 -1.40 9.63
N LEU A 167 -0.39 -1.04 10.28
CA LEU A 167 -0.61 0.29 10.83
C LEU A 167 0.39 0.57 11.97
N ASP A 168 0.65 -0.41 12.84
CA ASP A 168 1.66 -0.29 13.89
C ASP A 168 3.06 -0.05 13.32
N GLN A 169 3.44 -0.78 12.27
CA GLN A 169 4.75 -0.63 11.64
C GLN A 169 4.92 0.64 10.81
N ALA A 170 3.82 1.26 10.34
CA ALA A 170 3.89 2.46 9.50
C ALA A 170 4.36 3.69 10.29
N ASP A 171 5.19 4.53 9.67
CA ASP A 171 5.57 5.84 10.20
C ASP A 171 4.44 6.85 9.98
N GLU A 172 3.78 6.75 8.83
CA GLU A 172 2.62 7.56 8.46
C GLU A 172 1.51 6.67 7.92
N ALA A 173 0.25 6.94 8.28
CA ALA A 173 -0.89 6.22 7.71
C ALA A 173 -2.10 7.11 7.52
N TRP A 174 -2.90 6.74 6.51
CA TRP A 174 -4.19 7.35 6.19
C TRP A 174 -5.23 6.25 6.07
N LEU A 175 -6.31 6.36 6.85
CA LEU A 175 -7.42 5.41 6.85
C LEU A 175 -8.63 6.08 6.22
N TYR A 176 -9.15 5.49 5.15
CA TYR A 176 -10.27 6.05 4.39
C TYR A 176 -11.49 5.14 4.46
N ASP A 177 -12.63 5.72 4.79
CA ASP A 177 -13.95 5.16 4.51
C ASP A 177 -14.40 5.61 3.12
N ASN A 178 -14.58 4.66 2.21
CA ASN A 178 -15.04 4.89 0.85
C ASN A 178 -16.47 4.37 0.62
N SER A 179 -17.30 4.28 1.67
CA SER A 179 -18.71 3.83 1.56
C SER A 179 -19.62 4.85 0.89
N GLY A 180 -19.24 6.14 0.94
CA GLY A 180 -19.99 7.23 0.35
C GLY A 180 -19.71 7.47 -1.14
N LEU A 181 -20.02 8.69 -1.59
CA LEU A 181 -19.79 9.15 -2.97
C LEU A 181 -18.31 9.37 -3.27
N SER A 182 -17.52 9.71 -2.26
CA SER A 182 -16.06 9.90 -2.35
C SER A 182 -15.37 9.33 -1.10
N PRO A 183 -14.09 8.96 -1.22
CA PRO A 183 -13.30 8.53 -0.07
C PRO A 183 -13.23 9.63 0.99
N ARG A 184 -13.56 9.32 2.23
CA ARG A 184 -13.47 10.21 3.38
C ARG A 184 -12.33 9.75 4.29
N LEU A 185 -11.42 10.65 4.63
CA LEU A 185 -10.37 10.36 5.60
C LEU A 185 -11.02 10.25 7.00
N VAL A 186 -10.85 9.11 7.65
CA VAL A 186 -11.47 8.79 8.94
C VAL A 186 -10.44 8.46 10.01
N GLY A 187 -9.15 8.46 9.64
CA GLY A 187 -8.08 8.27 10.61
C GLY A 187 -6.71 8.54 10.02
N ARG A 188 -5.77 8.88 10.89
CA ARG A 188 -4.36 9.13 10.54
C ARG A 188 -3.44 8.54 11.59
N LYS A 189 -2.23 8.16 11.14
CA LYS A 189 -1.08 7.98 12.02
C LYS A 189 0.01 8.95 11.63
N HIS A 190 0.50 9.70 12.60
CA HIS A 190 1.60 10.64 12.45
C HIS A 190 2.39 10.70 13.75
N GLU A 191 3.73 10.68 13.67
CA GLU A 191 4.63 10.70 14.85
C GLU A 191 4.27 9.66 15.90
N GLY A 192 3.88 8.46 15.48
CA GLY A 192 3.50 7.35 16.38
C GLY A 192 2.08 7.46 16.96
N VAL A 193 1.39 8.60 16.80
CA VAL A 193 0.03 8.81 17.31
C VAL A 193 -1.01 8.42 16.25
N ILE A 194 -1.96 7.57 16.64
CA ILE A 194 -3.12 7.20 15.79
C ILE A 194 -4.33 7.99 16.28
N THR A 195 -4.93 8.75 15.36
CA THR A 195 -6.18 9.48 15.57
C THR A 195 -7.26 8.94 14.67
N LEU A 196 -8.49 8.80 15.19
CA LEU A 196 -9.68 8.43 14.43
C LEU A 196 -10.72 9.52 14.58
N GLU A 197 -11.49 9.75 13.51
CA GLU A 197 -12.67 10.61 13.56
C GLU A 197 -13.76 9.95 14.43
N PRO A 198 -14.61 10.75 15.13
CA PRO A 198 -15.64 10.22 16.03
C PRO A 198 -16.65 9.29 15.35
N ASP A 199 -16.87 9.46 14.05
CA ASP A 199 -17.77 8.68 13.21
C ASP A 199 -17.04 7.69 12.30
N ALA A 200 -15.80 7.29 12.65
CA ALA A 200 -15.08 6.23 11.97
C ALA A 200 -15.82 4.89 12.07
N LEU A 201 -15.68 4.06 11.05
CA LEU A 201 -16.31 2.74 10.99
C LEU A 201 -15.90 1.89 12.22
N GLN A 202 -16.87 1.25 12.87
CA GLN A 202 -16.64 0.46 14.09
C GLN A 202 -15.58 -0.62 13.92
N GLN A 203 -15.53 -1.28 12.75
CA GLN A 203 -14.51 -2.27 12.44
C GLN A 203 -13.09 -1.68 12.35
N LEU A 204 -12.94 -0.41 11.93
CA LEU A 204 -11.64 0.28 11.99
C LEU A 204 -11.28 0.63 13.43
N VAL A 205 -12.24 1.11 14.22
CA VAL A 205 -12.04 1.42 15.64
C VAL A 205 -11.57 0.16 16.38
N ALA A 206 -12.30 -0.95 16.24
CA ALA A 206 -11.97 -2.22 16.86
C ALA A 206 -10.57 -2.72 16.45
N ALA A 207 -10.22 -2.60 15.15
CA ALA A 207 -8.91 -3.02 14.66
C ALA A 207 -7.77 -2.14 15.22
N VAL A 208 -7.97 -0.83 15.38
CA VAL A 208 -6.97 0.09 15.96
C VAL A 208 -6.80 -0.17 17.46
N GLU A 209 -7.86 -0.51 18.19
CA GLU A 209 -7.81 -0.84 19.61
C GLU A 209 -6.93 -2.06 19.89
N THR A 210 -6.84 -3.01 18.98
CA THR A 210 -5.95 -4.19 19.15
C THR A 210 -4.47 -3.82 19.22
N ILE A 211 -4.06 -2.66 18.64
CA ILE A 211 -2.67 -2.19 18.68
C ILE A 211 -2.29 -1.74 20.10
N LYS A 212 -3.24 -1.13 20.83
CA LYS A 212 -3.00 -0.59 22.18
C LYS A 212 -2.88 -1.67 23.25
N THR A 213 -3.26 -2.91 22.93
CA THR A 213 -3.33 -4.03 23.88
C THR A 213 -2.15 -5.00 23.72
N GLN A 214 -1.27 -4.81 22.74
CA GLN A 214 -0.02 -5.56 22.53
C GLN A 214 1.19 -4.79 23.04
#